data_405f379d8369c1fd555f6964030cc665
#
_entry.id   405f379d8369c1fd555f6964030cc665
#
_cell.length_a   1.000
_cell.length_b   1.000
_cell.length_c   1.000
_cell.angle_alpha   90.00
_cell.angle_beta   90.00
_cell.angle_gamma   90.00
#
_symmetry.space_group_name_H-M   'P 1'
#
loop_
_entity.id
_entity.type
_entity.pdbx_description
1 polymer ?
#
loop_
_entity_poly.entity_id
_entity_poly.type
_entity_poly.pdbx_seq_one_letter_code
_entity_poly.pdbx_strand_id
1 'polypeptide(L)'
;MQYPFFILNLVFTILLTCKSSANETYDIVIYGGTSAGIVAGIQALSMGKSVIVIEPSGREGGLTTGGLGQTDIGNKHVIGGLSRSYYKRIAKHYADKSAWKWQNPESYKSGGQSRTLQGEATLWTFEPSAALKVFRSWMKEVGLKVVHNERLDRKNGVRKKGNVIQSIQMESGRKIQGSMFIDTTYEGDLMATAGVRYTIGREPNHQYRESLNGVQTRMAIYHNFLDGVDPYRIKGDPKSGLLPFIDPDGPGKEGSGDMRMQAYCFRMCLTDHPDNQIPFHKPSGYDPSWYELLLRNFEAGERGMPWIN
;
A
#
# COMPACT_ATOMS: atom_id res chain seq x y z
N MET A 1 53.96 29.75 -52.94
CA MET A 1 54.00 28.73 -51.86
C MET A 1 52.54 28.42 -51.47
N GLN A 2 52.02 27.29 -51.93
CA GLN A 2 50.68 26.78 -51.63
C GLN A 2 50.81 25.77 -50.50
N TYR A 3 50.08 25.97 -49.40
CA TYR A 3 49.96 24.95 -48.35
C TYR A 3 48.62 24.20 -48.55
N PRO A 4 48.56 22.88 -48.51
CA PRO A 4 47.34 22.11 -48.57
C PRO A 4 46.69 22.01 -47.17
N PHE A 5 45.41 22.35 -47.10
CA PHE A 5 44.56 22.10 -45.93
C PHE A 5 44.27 20.59 -45.83
N PHE A 6 44.73 19.95 -44.76
CA PHE A 6 44.27 18.60 -44.38
C PHE A 6 42.98 18.76 -43.54
N ILE A 7 41.86 18.33 -44.08
CA ILE A 7 40.59 18.17 -43.35
C ILE A 7 40.63 16.80 -42.69
N LEU A 8 40.78 16.79 -41.35
CA LEU A 8 40.71 15.58 -40.54
C LEU A 8 39.24 15.29 -40.23
N ASN A 9 38.62 14.32 -40.95
CA ASN A 9 37.28 13.84 -40.64
C ASN A 9 37.31 12.95 -39.39
N LEU A 10 36.86 13.48 -38.26
CA LEU A 10 36.69 12.72 -37.02
C LEU A 10 35.33 11.98 -37.12
N VAL A 11 35.33 10.73 -37.50
CA VAL A 11 34.15 9.85 -37.46
C VAL A 11 33.89 9.47 -36.03
N PHE A 12 32.90 10.07 -35.40
CA PHE A 12 32.44 9.71 -34.06
C PHE A 12 31.55 8.46 -34.17
N THR A 13 32.16 7.28 -34.01
CA THR A 13 31.40 6.03 -33.93
C THR A 13 30.72 5.96 -32.56
N ILE A 14 29.42 6.29 -32.51
CA ILE A 14 28.58 6.04 -31.33
C ILE A 14 28.36 4.54 -31.23
N LEU A 15 29.14 3.88 -30.39
CA LEU A 15 28.89 2.52 -29.94
C LEU A 15 27.62 2.55 -29.06
N LEU A 16 26.46 2.32 -29.67
CA LEU A 16 25.26 1.91 -28.97
C LEU A 16 25.56 0.55 -28.33
N THR A 17 25.99 0.56 -27.08
CA THR A 17 26.02 -0.65 -26.25
C THR A 17 24.57 -1.06 -26.01
N CYS A 18 24.05 -1.88 -26.89
CA CYS A 18 22.82 -2.63 -26.64
C CYS A 18 23.14 -3.54 -25.44
N LYS A 19 22.76 -3.09 -24.23
CA LYS A 19 22.77 -3.98 -23.07
C LYS A 19 21.83 -5.12 -23.38
N SER A 20 22.35 -6.24 -23.83
CA SER A 20 21.63 -7.49 -23.88
C SER A 20 21.12 -7.74 -22.45
N SER A 21 19.83 -7.53 -22.24
CA SER A 21 19.19 -7.90 -21.00
C SER A 21 19.30 -9.41 -20.88
N ALA A 22 20.24 -9.89 -20.08
CA ALA A 22 20.32 -11.31 -19.76
C ALA A 22 18.94 -11.73 -19.25
N ASN A 23 18.36 -12.78 -19.85
CA ASN A 23 17.07 -13.32 -19.42
C ASN A 23 17.24 -13.85 -18.00
N GLU A 24 16.79 -13.06 -17.01
CA GLU A 24 16.77 -13.50 -15.62
C GLU A 24 15.65 -14.53 -15.46
N THR A 25 15.97 -15.71 -14.95
CA THR A 25 15.00 -16.80 -14.77
C THR A 25 14.98 -17.23 -13.30
N TYR A 26 13.78 -17.38 -12.75
CA TYR A 26 13.53 -17.77 -11.37
C TYR A 26 12.45 -18.85 -11.29
N ASP A 27 12.46 -19.65 -10.23
CA ASP A 27 11.33 -20.54 -9.94
C ASP A 27 10.08 -19.73 -9.65
N ILE A 28 10.22 -18.66 -8.85
CA ILE A 28 9.12 -17.80 -8.43
C ILE A 28 9.46 -16.34 -8.67
N VAL A 29 8.55 -15.66 -9.37
CA VAL A 29 8.60 -14.23 -9.62
C VAL A 29 7.42 -13.59 -8.88
N ILE A 30 7.72 -12.68 -7.95
CA ILE A 30 6.72 -11.98 -7.14
C ILE A 30 6.65 -10.53 -7.61
N TYR A 31 5.48 -10.08 -8.02
CA TYR A 31 5.22 -8.69 -8.39
C TYR A 31 4.47 -7.97 -7.27
N GLY A 32 5.11 -6.95 -6.68
CA GLY A 32 4.69 -6.22 -5.49
C GLY A 32 5.54 -6.58 -4.27
N GLY A 33 6.43 -5.67 -3.87
CA GLY A 33 7.24 -5.80 -2.64
C GLY A 33 6.47 -5.41 -1.37
N THR A 34 5.17 -5.68 -1.32
CA THR A 34 4.36 -5.50 -0.12
C THR A 34 4.79 -6.45 0.99
N SER A 35 4.25 -6.30 2.20
CA SER A 35 4.50 -7.27 3.29
C SER A 35 4.16 -8.70 2.88
N ALA A 36 3.10 -8.89 2.07
CA ALA A 36 2.73 -10.19 1.51
C ALA A 36 3.80 -10.73 0.56
N GLY A 37 4.32 -9.89 -0.34
CA GLY A 37 5.36 -10.27 -1.30
C GLY A 37 6.68 -10.62 -0.61
N ILE A 38 7.08 -9.86 0.39
CA ILE A 38 8.29 -10.15 1.17
C ILE A 38 8.16 -11.50 1.88
N VAL A 39 7.03 -11.73 2.56
CA VAL A 39 6.81 -12.99 3.31
C VAL A 39 6.69 -14.18 2.38
N ALA A 40 6.02 -14.03 1.24
CA ALA A 40 5.96 -15.07 0.20
C ALA A 40 7.37 -15.40 -0.32
N GLY A 41 8.20 -14.40 -0.57
CA GLY A 41 9.58 -14.58 -1.00
C GLY A 41 10.44 -15.30 0.03
N ILE A 42 10.32 -14.92 1.31
CA ILE A 42 11.03 -15.58 2.41
C ILE A 42 10.62 -17.06 2.51
N GLN A 43 9.31 -17.35 2.42
CA GLN A 43 8.81 -18.73 2.44
C GLN A 43 9.34 -19.53 1.27
N ALA A 44 9.30 -18.98 0.06
CA ALA A 44 9.76 -19.67 -1.13
C ALA A 44 11.27 -20.00 -1.08
N LEU A 45 12.09 -19.06 -0.59
CA LEU A 45 13.52 -19.30 -0.36
C LEU A 45 13.74 -20.41 0.67
N SER A 46 12.95 -20.45 1.75
CA SER A 46 13.06 -21.52 2.75
C SER A 46 12.71 -22.91 2.20
N MET A 47 11.97 -22.95 1.11
CA MET A 47 11.63 -24.17 0.37
C MET A 47 12.65 -24.49 -0.75
N GLY A 48 13.80 -23.81 -0.78
CA GLY A 48 14.87 -24.03 -1.75
C GLY A 48 14.58 -23.52 -3.15
N LYS A 49 13.63 -22.59 -3.32
CA LYS A 49 13.30 -22.00 -4.63
C LYS A 49 14.14 -20.76 -4.90
N SER A 50 14.49 -20.53 -6.16
CA SER A 50 15.04 -19.27 -6.62
C SER A 50 13.93 -18.23 -6.75
N VAL A 51 14.11 -17.05 -6.16
CA VAL A 51 13.03 -16.04 -6.01
C VAL A 51 13.54 -14.65 -6.34
N ILE A 52 12.69 -13.86 -6.99
CA ILE A 52 12.87 -12.42 -7.14
C ILE A 52 11.55 -11.71 -6.77
N VAL A 53 11.67 -10.61 -6.05
CA VAL A 53 10.57 -9.68 -5.79
C VAL A 53 10.78 -8.43 -6.62
N ILE A 54 9.75 -7.99 -7.33
CA ILE A 54 9.75 -6.79 -8.15
C ILE A 54 8.81 -5.79 -7.51
N GLU A 55 9.37 -4.65 -7.10
CA GLU A 55 8.61 -3.58 -6.43
C GLU A 55 8.46 -2.37 -7.38
N PRO A 56 7.21 -1.98 -7.69
CA PRO A 56 6.96 -0.83 -8.57
C PRO A 56 7.45 0.51 -8.04
N SER A 57 7.58 0.63 -6.73
CA SER A 57 8.04 1.84 -6.05
C SER A 57 9.48 1.75 -5.56
N GLY A 58 9.99 2.82 -4.95
CA GLY A 58 11.30 2.83 -4.31
C GLY A 58 11.32 2.25 -2.89
N ARG A 59 10.19 1.69 -2.40
CA ARG A 59 10.07 1.28 -0.99
C ARG A 59 9.27 -0.02 -0.88
N GLU A 60 9.84 -0.98 -0.23
CA GLU A 60 9.22 -2.27 0.10
C GLU A 60 8.42 -2.24 1.41
N GLY A 61 7.56 -3.25 1.60
CA GLY A 61 6.75 -3.47 2.79
C GLY A 61 5.33 -2.90 2.72
N GLY A 62 5.00 -2.17 1.63
CA GLY A 62 3.65 -1.64 1.39
C GLY A 62 3.14 -0.79 2.55
N LEU A 63 1.87 -0.96 2.94
CA LEU A 63 1.24 -0.21 4.04
C LEU A 63 1.95 -0.40 5.38
N THR A 64 2.50 -1.57 5.66
CA THR A 64 3.20 -1.86 6.91
C THR A 64 4.39 -0.94 7.14
N THR A 65 5.10 -0.55 6.08
CA THR A 65 6.23 0.38 6.14
C THR A 65 5.87 1.80 5.70
N GLY A 66 4.66 2.00 5.19
CA GLY A 66 4.19 3.25 4.60
C GLY A 66 3.31 4.13 5.49
N GLY A 67 3.06 3.72 6.75
CA GLY A 67 2.30 4.54 7.68
C GLY A 67 1.28 3.79 8.56
N LEU A 68 0.99 2.52 8.27
CA LEU A 68 0.12 1.70 9.11
C LEU A 68 0.93 1.08 10.25
N GLY A 69 1.25 1.88 11.26
CA GLY A 69 2.08 1.47 12.39
C GLY A 69 1.34 0.74 13.50
N GLN A 70 0.02 0.79 13.49
CA GLN A 70 -0.83 0.04 14.42
C GLN A 70 -1.51 -1.10 13.66
N THR A 71 -1.30 -2.32 14.12
CA THR A 71 -1.92 -3.50 13.53
C THR A 71 -3.33 -3.67 14.09
N ASP A 72 -4.33 -3.68 13.20
CA ASP A 72 -5.71 -4.02 13.56
C ASP A 72 -5.82 -5.54 13.74
N ILE A 73 -5.89 -5.97 14.98
CA ILE A 73 -6.01 -7.39 15.36
C ILE A 73 -7.06 -7.56 16.45
N GLY A 74 -7.90 -8.54 16.25
CA GLY A 74 -8.82 -9.02 17.30
C GLY A 74 -8.12 -10.05 18.17
N ASN A 75 -8.14 -11.30 17.77
CA ASN A 75 -7.49 -12.40 18.49
C ASN A 75 -6.07 -12.65 17.93
N LYS A 76 -5.07 -12.04 18.55
CA LYS A 76 -3.67 -12.17 18.13
C LYS A 76 -3.06 -13.55 18.36
N HIS A 77 -3.70 -14.42 19.16
CA HIS A 77 -3.23 -15.78 19.38
C HIS A 77 -3.36 -16.67 18.15
N VAL A 78 -4.27 -16.34 17.22
CA VAL A 78 -4.44 -17.06 15.96
C VAL A 78 -3.42 -16.69 14.88
N ILE A 79 -2.68 -15.60 15.07
CA ILE A 79 -1.64 -15.19 14.14
C ILE A 79 -0.40 -16.06 14.37
N GLY A 80 -0.04 -16.84 13.36
CA GLY A 80 1.06 -17.81 13.43
C GLY A 80 2.11 -17.62 12.34
N GLY A 81 2.98 -18.62 12.18
CA GLY A 81 3.94 -18.73 11.10
C GLY A 81 4.87 -17.52 10.96
N LEU A 82 5.14 -17.14 9.70
CA LEU A 82 6.02 -16.02 9.38
C LEU A 82 5.45 -14.67 9.84
N SER A 83 4.12 -14.50 9.84
CA SER A 83 3.51 -13.28 10.37
C SER A 83 3.86 -13.07 11.84
N ARG A 84 3.71 -14.09 12.68
CA ARG A 84 4.14 -14.00 14.09
C ARG A 84 5.65 -13.80 14.21
N SER A 85 6.45 -14.41 13.35
CA SER A 85 7.91 -14.20 13.31
C SER A 85 8.28 -12.76 13.02
N TYR A 86 7.53 -12.08 12.15
CA TYR A 86 7.71 -10.65 11.91
C TYR A 86 7.47 -9.83 13.19
N TYR A 87 6.35 -10.03 13.90
CA TYR A 87 6.05 -9.29 15.14
C TYR A 87 7.02 -9.61 16.28
N LYS A 88 7.59 -10.82 16.32
CA LYS A 88 8.72 -11.13 17.21
C LYS A 88 9.98 -10.34 16.88
N ARG A 89 10.28 -10.15 15.60
CA ARG A 89 11.40 -9.32 15.15
C ARG A 89 11.19 -7.85 15.47
N ILE A 90 9.97 -7.34 15.37
CA ILE A 90 9.60 -5.99 15.84
C ILE A 90 9.86 -5.88 17.36
N ALA A 91 9.39 -6.82 18.17
CA ALA A 91 9.64 -6.82 19.60
C ALA A 91 11.13 -6.83 19.92
N LYS A 92 11.92 -7.64 19.22
CA LYS A 92 13.39 -7.69 19.36
C LYS A 92 14.05 -6.35 19.01
N HIS A 93 13.54 -5.64 17.97
CA HIS A 93 14.02 -4.32 17.62
C HIS A 93 13.82 -3.33 18.77
N TYR A 94 12.64 -3.30 19.37
CA TYR A 94 12.31 -2.40 20.47
C TYR A 94 12.81 -2.87 21.85
N ALA A 95 13.38 -4.08 21.97
CA ALA A 95 14.14 -4.48 23.16
C ALA A 95 15.47 -3.74 23.29
N ASP A 96 15.98 -3.18 22.19
CA ASP A 96 17.13 -2.28 22.20
C ASP A 96 16.68 -0.88 22.63
N LYS A 97 17.23 -0.38 23.76
CA LYS A 97 16.92 0.96 24.28
C LYS A 97 17.21 2.08 23.28
N SER A 98 18.18 1.91 22.37
CA SER A 98 18.51 2.89 21.34
C SER A 98 17.42 3.07 20.28
N ALA A 99 16.48 2.13 20.18
CA ALA A 99 15.31 2.26 19.29
C ALA A 99 14.31 3.31 19.77
N TRP A 100 14.34 3.65 21.07
CA TRP A 100 13.43 4.61 21.71
C TRP A 100 13.98 6.02 21.70
N LYS A 101 14.35 6.52 20.54
CA LYS A 101 15.00 7.82 20.41
C LYS A 101 14.09 8.99 20.82
N TRP A 102 12.80 8.89 20.54
CA TRP A 102 11.84 9.99 20.64
C TRP A 102 10.83 9.82 21.77
N GLN A 103 10.82 8.66 22.42
CA GLN A 103 9.90 8.37 23.50
C GLN A 103 10.58 7.47 24.56
N ASN A 104 10.25 7.67 25.82
CA ASN A 104 10.70 6.74 26.87
C ASN A 104 9.89 5.43 26.79
N PRO A 105 10.54 4.26 26.69
CA PRO A 105 9.85 2.97 26.66
C PRO A 105 8.91 2.74 27.84
N GLU A 106 9.24 3.28 29.03
CA GLU A 106 8.42 3.13 30.25
C GLU A 106 7.11 3.93 30.16
N SER A 107 7.11 5.03 29.41
CA SER A 107 5.92 5.85 29.18
C SER A 107 5.04 5.36 28.02
N TYR A 108 5.54 4.43 27.21
CA TYR A 108 4.81 3.91 26.07
C TYR A 108 3.59 3.09 26.52
N LYS A 109 2.44 3.49 26.04
CA LYS A 109 1.18 2.80 26.28
C LYS A 109 0.65 2.25 24.97
N SER A 110 0.84 0.95 24.76
CA SER A 110 0.17 0.25 23.67
C SER A 110 -1.34 0.28 23.89
N GLY A 111 -2.08 0.83 22.96
CA GLY A 111 -3.54 0.98 23.04
C GLY A 111 -4.30 -0.09 22.24
N GLY A 112 -5.61 -0.21 22.54
CA GLY A 112 -6.56 -0.94 21.71
C GLY A 112 -6.22 -2.40 21.48
N GLN A 113 -6.52 -2.86 20.28
CA GLN A 113 -6.32 -4.25 19.84
C GLN A 113 -4.85 -4.66 19.73
N SER A 114 -3.97 -3.69 19.54
CA SER A 114 -2.52 -3.91 19.38
C SER A 114 -1.78 -4.10 20.69
N ARG A 115 -2.49 -4.10 21.82
CA ARG A 115 -1.89 -4.19 23.15
C ARG A 115 -1.04 -5.44 23.31
N THR A 116 0.22 -5.26 23.69
CA THR A 116 1.12 -6.35 24.08
C THR A 116 0.78 -6.80 25.49
N LEU A 117 0.59 -8.10 25.68
CA LEU A 117 0.39 -8.68 27.01
C LEU A 117 1.75 -8.90 27.70
N GLN A 118 1.75 -8.86 29.04
CA GLN A 118 2.95 -9.15 29.83
C GLN A 118 3.47 -10.56 29.51
N GLY A 119 4.77 -10.66 29.22
CA GLY A 119 5.42 -11.93 28.86
C GLY A 119 5.26 -12.33 27.38
N GLU A 120 4.57 -11.55 26.56
CA GLU A 120 4.46 -11.82 25.12
C GLU A 120 5.71 -11.34 24.38
N ALA A 121 6.31 -12.23 23.57
CA ALA A 121 7.51 -11.93 22.78
C ALA A 121 7.21 -11.23 21.45
N THR A 122 6.04 -10.62 21.28
CA THR A 122 5.58 -9.94 20.06
C THR A 122 5.20 -8.50 20.37
N LEU A 123 5.42 -7.59 19.39
CA LEU A 123 4.96 -6.20 19.46
C LEU A 123 4.17 -5.87 18.20
N TRP A 124 2.98 -5.30 18.37
CA TRP A 124 1.99 -5.13 17.31
C TRP A 124 1.82 -3.68 16.85
N THR A 125 2.48 -2.75 17.53
CA THR A 125 2.56 -1.34 17.16
C THR A 125 4.02 -0.96 16.94
N PHE A 126 4.28 -0.15 15.93
CA PHE A 126 5.64 0.17 15.52
C PHE A 126 5.69 1.38 14.59
N GLU A 127 6.83 2.01 14.52
CA GLU A 127 7.11 3.05 13.54
C GLU A 127 7.34 2.43 12.15
N PRO A 128 6.90 3.10 11.05
CA PRO A 128 7.16 2.65 9.69
C PRO A 128 8.63 2.43 9.37
N SER A 129 9.51 3.26 9.94
CA SER A 129 10.97 3.14 9.81
C SER A 129 11.51 1.87 10.47
N ALA A 130 10.99 1.51 11.65
CA ALA A 130 11.32 0.27 12.34
C ALA A 130 10.84 -0.96 11.55
N ALA A 131 9.61 -0.91 11.04
CA ALA A 131 9.07 -1.95 10.18
C ALA A 131 9.95 -2.21 8.96
N LEU A 132 10.36 -1.14 8.26
CA LEU A 132 11.25 -1.22 7.11
C LEU A 132 12.60 -1.81 7.46
N LYS A 133 13.21 -1.35 8.57
CA LYS A 133 14.50 -1.87 9.06
C LYS A 133 14.41 -3.37 9.37
N VAL A 134 13.32 -3.81 9.99
CA VAL A 134 13.10 -5.22 10.30
C VAL A 134 12.95 -6.05 9.04
N PHE A 135 12.14 -5.63 8.06
CA PHE A 135 12.02 -6.33 6.78
C PHE A 135 13.36 -6.39 6.04
N ARG A 136 14.09 -5.29 5.93
CA ARG A 136 15.40 -5.25 5.26
C ARG A 136 16.41 -6.17 5.92
N SER A 137 16.46 -6.19 7.24
CA SER A 137 17.31 -7.11 7.98
C SER A 137 16.95 -8.57 7.71
N TRP A 138 15.65 -8.88 7.70
CA TRP A 138 15.18 -10.25 7.44
C TRP A 138 15.44 -10.69 6.00
N MET A 139 15.14 -9.85 5.02
CA MET A 139 15.45 -10.12 3.62
C MET A 139 16.95 -10.36 3.39
N LYS A 140 17.80 -9.53 4.01
CA LYS A 140 19.26 -9.71 3.95
C LYS A 140 19.72 -11.03 4.57
N GLU A 141 19.16 -11.41 5.72
CA GLU A 141 19.44 -12.65 6.41
C GLU A 141 19.19 -13.89 5.55
N VAL A 142 18.09 -13.89 4.78
CA VAL A 142 17.70 -15.02 3.92
C VAL A 142 18.16 -14.87 2.45
N GLY A 143 18.77 -13.75 2.08
CA GLY A 143 19.22 -13.50 0.71
C GLY A 143 18.09 -13.18 -0.27
N LEU A 144 16.95 -12.67 0.19
CA LEU A 144 15.85 -12.28 -0.71
C LEU A 144 16.20 -11.06 -1.55
N LYS A 145 16.18 -11.23 -2.87
CA LYS A 145 16.43 -10.16 -3.83
C LYS A 145 15.14 -9.37 -4.10
N VAL A 146 15.20 -8.06 -3.88
CA VAL A 146 14.14 -7.11 -4.25
C VAL A 146 14.69 -6.12 -5.27
N VAL A 147 13.93 -5.88 -6.32
CA VAL A 147 14.24 -4.89 -7.36
C VAL A 147 13.19 -3.81 -7.32
N HIS A 148 13.63 -2.58 -7.11
CA HIS A 148 12.75 -1.41 -6.93
C HIS A 148 12.59 -0.60 -8.23
N ASN A 149 11.55 0.23 -8.28
CA ASN A 149 11.23 1.14 -9.37
C ASN A 149 11.02 0.43 -10.72
N GLU A 150 10.48 -0.78 -10.66
CA GLU A 150 10.21 -1.60 -11.83
C GLU A 150 8.71 -1.85 -11.97
N ARG A 151 8.05 -1.01 -12.75
CA ARG A 151 6.61 -1.13 -13.04
C ARG A 151 6.37 -2.09 -14.19
N LEU A 152 5.35 -2.93 -14.05
CA LEU A 152 4.87 -3.80 -15.12
C LEU A 152 4.37 -2.97 -16.31
N ASP A 153 4.77 -3.29 -17.51
CA ASP A 153 4.10 -2.81 -18.72
C ASP A 153 2.69 -3.41 -18.78
N ARG A 154 1.69 -2.65 -18.35
CA ARG A 154 0.31 -3.10 -18.25
C ARG A 154 -0.36 -3.33 -19.62
N LYS A 155 0.25 -2.90 -20.73
CA LYS A 155 -0.29 -3.13 -22.07
C LYS A 155 0.20 -4.44 -22.67
N ASN A 156 1.51 -4.70 -22.58
CA ASN A 156 2.14 -5.80 -23.29
C ASN A 156 3.12 -6.61 -22.40
N GLY A 157 3.16 -6.32 -21.10
CA GLY A 157 4.19 -6.85 -20.20
C GLY A 157 4.02 -8.32 -19.82
N VAL A 158 2.94 -9.00 -20.15
CA VAL A 158 2.75 -10.41 -19.79
C VAL A 158 2.79 -11.29 -21.03
N ARG A 159 3.76 -12.21 -21.07
CA ARG A 159 3.89 -13.23 -22.11
C ARG A 159 3.36 -14.56 -21.61
N LYS A 160 2.41 -15.15 -22.36
CA LYS A 160 1.77 -16.42 -22.02
C LYS A 160 1.92 -17.43 -23.14
N LYS A 161 1.92 -18.72 -22.76
CA LYS A 161 1.69 -19.86 -23.67
C LYS A 161 0.47 -20.61 -23.16
N GLY A 162 -0.67 -20.45 -23.86
CA GLY A 162 -1.97 -20.86 -23.32
C GLY A 162 -2.29 -20.09 -22.03
N ASN A 163 -2.55 -20.81 -20.96
CA ASN A 163 -2.84 -20.24 -19.64
C ASN A 163 -1.62 -20.08 -18.72
N VAL A 164 -0.41 -20.40 -19.21
CA VAL A 164 0.82 -20.34 -18.43
C VAL A 164 1.58 -19.07 -18.74
N ILE A 165 1.86 -18.23 -17.74
CA ILE A 165 2.74 -17.06 -17.86
C ILE A 165 4.17 -17.57 -18.02
N GLN A 166 4.88 -17.06 -19.02
CA GLN A 166 6.29 -17.40 -19.30
C GLN A 166 7.24 -16.32 -18.80
N SER A 167 6.84 -15.07 -18.92
CA SER A 167 7.65 -13.93 -18.49
C SER A 167 6.79 -12.70 -18.28
N ILE A 168 7.32 -11.78 -17.48
CA ILE A 168 6.81 -10.42 -17.37
C ILE A 168 7.86 -9.42 -17.81
N GLN A 169 7.43 -8.29 -18.35
CA GLN A 169 8.27 -7.20 -18.80
C GLN A 169 7.83 -5.90 -18.14
N MET A 170 8.83 -5.17 -17.67
CA MET A 170 8.65 -3.87 -17.02
C MET A 170 8.64 -2.74 -18.05
N GLU A 171 8.12 -1.58 -17.67
CA GLU A 171 8.17 -0.35 -18.49
C GLU A 171 9.60 0.05 -18.85
N SER A 172 10.59 -0.28 -18.03
CA SER A 172 12.02 -0.10 -18.29
C SER A 172 12.55 -0.98 -19.44
N GLY A 173 11.77 -1.96 -19.91
CA GLY A 173 12.20 -2.98 -20.85
C GLY A 173 12.81 -4.23 -20.18
N ARG A 174 13.04 -4.22 -18.87
CA ARG A 174 13.53 -5.39 -18.13
C ARG A 174 12.54 -6.53 -18.26
N LYS A 175 13.04 -7.72 -18.58
CA LYS A 175 12.25 -8.93 -18.75
C LYS A 175 12.69 -10.01 -17.78
N ILE A 176 11.73 -10.61 -17.10
CA ILE A 176 11.97 -11.66 -16.11
C ILE A 176 11.12 -12.88 -16.45
N GLN A 177 11.76 -14.04 -16.49
CA GLN A 177 11.13 -15.33 -16.72
C GLN A 177 10.92 -16.05 -15.39
N GLY A 178 9.86 -16.86 -15.32
CA GLY A 178 9.58 -17.63 -14.13
C GLY A 178 8.71 -18.84 -14.39
N SER A 179 8.81 -19.82 -13.49
CA SER A 179 7.94 -21.00 -13.50
C SER A 179 6.60 -20.69 -12.86
N MET A 180 6.60 -19.84 -11.84
CA MET A 180 5.40 -19.40 -11.11
C MET A 180 5.45 -17.88 -10.89
N PHE A 181 4.28 -17.24 -10.96
CA PHE A 181 4.12 -15.81 -10.74
C PHE A 181 3.11 -15.56 -9.62
N ILE A 182 3.43 -14.62 -8.73
CA ILE A 182 2.58 -14.21 -7.62
C ILE A 182 2.38 -12.69 -7.72
N ASP A 183 1.12 -12.24 -7.77
CA ASP A 183 0.76 -10.84 -7.65
C ASP A 183 0.46 -10.53 -6.18
N THR A 184 1.22 -9.61 -5.59
CA THR A 184 1.07 -9.15 -4.21
C THR A 184 0.89 -7.63 -4.15
N THR A 185 0.55 -7.02 -5.27
CA THR A 185 0.18 -5.61 -5.31
C THR A 185 -1.21 -5.38 -4.71
N TYR A 186 -1.50 -4.15 -4.34
CA TYR A 186 -2.86 -3.77 -3.93
C TYR A 186 -3.79 -3.60 -5.13
N GLU A 187 -3.22 -3.27 -6.29
CA GLU A 187 -3.93 -2.97 -7.53
C GLU A 187 -4.28 -4.21 -8.35
N GLY A 188 -3.52 -5.31 -8.20
CA GLY A 188 -3.71 -6.53 -9.00
C GLY A 188 -3.28 -6.36 -10.46
N ASP A 189 -2.31 -5.50 -10.74
CA ASP A 189 -1.90 -5.17 -12.11
C ASP A 189 -1.40 -6.38 -12.90
N LEU A 190 -0.64 -7.27 -12.28
CA LEU A 190 -0.17 -8.50 -12.92
C LEU A 190 -1.33 -9.45 -13.20
N MET A 191 -2.23 -9.62 -12.23
CA MET A 191 -3.42 -10.45 -12.35
C MET A 191 -4.28 -9.99 -13.54
N ALA A 192 -4.58 -8.69 -13.60
CA ALA A 192 -5.40 -8.10 -14.67
C ALA A 192 -4.72 -8.22 -16.03
N THR A 193 -3.42 -7.89 -16.13
CA THR A 193 -2.65 -7.98 -17.38
C THR A 193 -2.49 -9.41 -17.87
N ALA A 194 -2.47 -10.39 -16.96
CA ALA A 194 -2.46 -11.81 -17.29
C ALA A 194 -3.81 -12.33 -17.83
N GLY A 195 -4.88 -11.51 -17.77
CA GLY A 195 -6.22 -11.86 -18.23
C GLY A 195 -6.97 -12.78 -17.27
N VAL A 196 -6.63 -12.74 -15.98
CA VAL A 196 -7.43 -13.40 -14.93
C VAL A 196 -8.74 -12.62 -14.76
N ARG A 197 -9.85 -13.32 -14.64
CA ARG A 197 -11.15 -12.68 -14.40
C ARG A 197 -11.19 -12.08 -13.00
N TYR A 198 -11.69 -10.86 -12.90
CA TYR A 198 -11.89 -10.16 -11.64
C TYR A 198 -13.16 -9.31 -11.71
N THR A 199 -13.64 -8.88 -10.55
CA THR A 199 -14.76 -7.94 -10.42
C THR A 199 -14.28 -6.66 -9.73
N ILE A 200 -14.98 -5.57 -9.99
CA ILE A 200 -14.76 -4.26 -9.35
C ILE A 200 -16.08 -3.83 -8.74
N GLY A 201 -16.00 -3.08 -7.64
CA GLY A 201 -17.16 -2.54 -6.96
C GLY A 201 -17.79 -3.51 -5.97
N ARG A 202 -19.08 -3.32 -5.70
CA ARG A 202 -19.85 -4.08 -4.72
C ARG A 202 -20.74 -5.11 -5.41
N GLU A 203 -20.60 -6.36 -5.01
CA GLU A 203 -21.43 -7.46 -5.52
C GLU A 203 -22.81 -7.45 -4.85
N PRO A 204 -23.91 -7.70 -5.59
CA PRO A 204 -25.23 -7.73 -5.00
C PRO A 204 -25.44 -8.97 -4.13
N ASN A 205 -26.30 -8.86 -3.11
CA ASN A 205 -26.58 -9.96 -2.17
C ASN A 205 -26.99 -11.27 -2.85
N HIS A 206 -27.76 -11.18 -3.95
CA HIS A 206 -28.28 -12.37 -4.62
C HIS A 206 -27.22 -13.15 -5.38
N GLN A 207 -26.07 -12.55 -5.75
CA GLN A 207 -25.05 -13.18 -6.59
C GLN A 207 -24.45 -14.41 -5.94
N TYR A 208 -24.12 -14.32 -4.66
CA TYR A 208 -23.55 -15.41 -3.87
C TYR A 208 -24.40 -15.80 -2.66
N ARG A 209 -25.65 -15.29 -2.58
CA ARG A 209 -26.57 -15.48 -1.44
C ARG A 209 -25.97 -15.00 -0.12
N GLU A 210 -25.25 -13.88 -0.16
CA GLU A 210 -24.66 -13.22 1.00
C GLU A 210 -25.52 -12.01 1.41
N SER A 211 -25.63 -11.76 2.71
CA SER A 211 -26.49 -10.69 3.23
C SER A 211 -25.72 -9.42 3.63
N LEU A 212 -24.39 -9.48 3.71
CA LEU A 212 -23.53 -8.38 4.19
C LEU A 212 -22.65 -7.75 3.11
N ASN A 213 -22.81 -8.15 1.85
CA ASN A 213 -22.18 -7.52 0.69
C ASN A 213 -23.15 -6.51 0.01
N GLY A 214 -22.66 -5.84 -1.04
CA GLY A 214 -23.43 -4.83 -1.75
C GLY A 214 -23.65 -3.53 -0.94
N VAL A 215 -24.71 -2.83 -1.25
CA VAL A 215 -25.12 -1.61 -0.53
C VAL A 215 -25.65 -2.00 0.85
N GLN A 216 -25.09 -1.42 1.91
CA GLN A 216 -25.39 -1.77 3.31
C GLN A 216 -25.70 -0.52 4.13
N THR A 217 -26.78 0.20 3.81
CA THR A 217 -27.13 1.44 4.49
C THR A 217 -27.59 1.20 5.94
N ARG A 218 -28.28 0.09 6.20
CA ARG A 218 -28.74 -0.27 7.55
C ARG A 218 -27.61 -0.61 8.51
N MET A 219 -26.48 -1.10 7.96
CA MET A 219 -25.30 -1.48 8.74
C MET A 219 -24.26 -0.37 8.84
N ALA A 220 -24.46 0.74 8.15
CA ALA A 220 -23.60 1.92 8.18
C ALA A 220 -23.86 2.76 9.44
N ILE A 221 -23.49 2.24 10.61
CA ILE A 221 -23.75 2.86 11.92
C ILE A 221 -22.54 3.64 12.47
N TYR A 222 -21.39 3.55 11.80
CA TYR A 222 -20.17 4.26 12.18
C TYR A 222 -19.75 5.26 11.12
N HIS A 223 -19.01 6.28 11.51
CA HIS A 223 -18.43 7.29 10.61
C HIS A 223 -19.46 8.07 9.78
N ASN A 224 -20.67 8.21 10.31
CA ASN A 224 -21.72 9.03 9.71
C ASN A 224 -21.62 10.47 10.23
N PHE A 225 -22.03 11.42 9.39
CA PHE A 225 -22.34 12.76 9.86
C PHE A 225 -23.55 12.74 10.79
N LEU A 226 -23.62 13.70 11.70
CA LEU A 226 -24.78 13.85 12.57
C LEU A 226 -26.05 14.18 11.74
N ASP A 227 -27.17 13.76 12.26
CA ASP A 227 -28.46 14.07 11.63
C ASP A 227 -28.66 15.59 11.51
N GLY A 228 -29.16 16.03 10.36
CA GLY A 228 -29.41 17.44 10.08
C GLY A 228 -28.22 18.23 9.58
N VAL A 229 -27.05 17.61 9.40
CA VAL A 229 -25.93 18.28 8.71
C VAL A 229 -26.29 18.53 7.25
N ASP A 230 -26.40 19.80 6.91
CA ASP A 230 -26.89 20.26 5.60
C ASP A 230 -25.82 20.06 4.52
N PRO A 231 -26.12 19.39 3.39
CA PRO A 231 -25.15 19.06 2.35
C PRO A 231 -25.02 20.13 1.26
N TYR A 232 -25.86 21.18 1.27
CA TYR A 232 -25.92 22.15 0.18
C TYR A 232 -24.91 23.28 0.35
N ARG A 233 -24.49 23.90 -0.77
CA ARG A 233 -23.53 25.04 -0.75
C ARG A 233 -24.06 26.19 0.09
N ILE A 234 -25.35 26.52 -0.07
CA ILE A 234 -26.06 27.45 0.80
C ILE A 234 -26.97 26.63 1.70
N LYS A 235 -26.78 26.73 3.01
CA LYS A 235 -27.60 25.99 4.01
C LYS A 235 -29.10 26.20 3.76
N GLY A 236 -29.84 25.09 3.65
CA GLY A 236 -31.27 25.09 3.43
C GLY A 236 -31.74 25.34 1.99
N ASP A 237 -30.81 25.55 1.04
CA ASP A 237 -31.15 25.76 -0.37
C ASP A 237 -30.66 24.64 -1.26
N PRO A 238 -31.50 23.63 -1.61
CA PRO A 238 -31.14 22.56 -2.53
C PRO A 238 -30.75 23.04 -3.93
N LYS A 239 -31.23 24.22 -4.36
CA LYS A 239 -30.92 24.77 -5.67
C LYS A 239 -29.47 25.29 -5.77
N SER A 240 -28.84 25.54 -4.64
CA SER A 240 -27.43 25.98 -4.59
C SER A 240 -26.44 24.87 -4.99
N GLY A 241 -26.89 23.61 -5.12
CA GLY A 241 -26.06 22.44 -5.41
C GLY A 241 -25.35 21.90 -4.18
N LEU A 242 -24.73 20.72 -4.32
CA LEU A 242 -24.05 20.03 -3.23
C LEU A 242 -22.66 20.60 -2.97
N LEU A 243 -22.21 20.47 -1.73
CA LEU A 243 -20.83 20.71 -1.33
C LEU A 243 -19.89 19.74 -2.06
N PRO A 244 -18.60 20.07 -2.18
CA PRO A 244 -17.61 19.18 -2.82
C PRO A 244 -17.61 17.78 -2.21
N PHE A 245 -17.36 16.78 -3.06
CA PHE A 245 -17.23 15.35 -2.70
C PHE A 245 -18.48 14.64 -2.21
N ILE A 246 -19.64 15.28 -2.27
CA ILE A 246 -20.92 14.62 -1.99
C ILE A 246 -21.42 13.98 -3.30
N ASP A 247 -21.73 12.69 -3.22
CA ASP A 247 -22.30 11.94 -4.34
C ASP A 247 -23.81 12.27 -4.45
N PRO A 248 -24.29 12.83 -5.59
CA PRO A 248 -25.69 13.19 -5.76
C PRO A 248 -26.63 11.98 -5.83
N ASP A 249 -26.14 10.81 -6.20
CA ASP A 249 -26.94 9.61 -6.39
C ASP A 249 -27.26 8.86 -5.08
N GLY A 250 -26.67 9.34 -3.97
CA GLY A 250 -26.82 8.70 -2.67
C GLY A 250 -26.21 7.30 -2.60
N PRO A 251 -26.52 6.51 -1.54
CA PRO A 251 -25.85 5.24 -1.28
C PRO A 251 -26.30 4.10 -2.19
N GLY A 252 -27.43 4.21 -2.86
CA GLY A 252 -28.05 3.15 -3.66
C GLY A 252 -29.06 2.31 -2.88
N LYS A 253 -29.65 1.29 -3.54
CA LYS A 253 -30.65 0.40 -2.97
C LYS A 253 -29.99 -0.68 -2.11
N GLU A 254 -30.50 -0.88 -0.90
CA GLU A 254 -30.03 -1.94 0.02
C GLU A 254 -29.86 -3.28 -0.66
N GLY A 255 -28.71 -3.91 -0.46
CA GLY A 255 -28.36 -5.22 -1.03
C GLY A 255 -28.07 -5.23 -2.54
N SER A 256 -28.16 -4.11 -3.24
CA SER A 256 -27.76 -4.02 -4.64
C SER A 256 -26.25 -3.94 -4.81
N GLY A 257 -25.77 -4.40 -5.98
CA GLY A 257 -24.38 -4.19 -6.40
C GLY A 257 -24.21 -2.93 -7.23
N ASP A 258 -23.00 -2.40 -7.27
CA ASP A 258 -22.59 -1.30 -8.14
C ASP A 258 -21.08 -1.33 -8.38
N MET A 259 -20.58 -0.36 -9.17
CA MET A 259 -19.15 -0.22 -9.49
C MET A 259 -18.40 0.69 -8.49
N ARG A 260 -19.02 1.10 -7.41
CA ARG A 260 -18.39 1.96 -6.42
C ARG A 260 -17.40 1.19 -5.58
N MET A 261 -16.30 1.85 -5.25
CA MET A 261 -15.26 1.32 -4.39
C MET A 261 -15.24 2.06 -3.07
N GLN A 262 -14.71 1.41 -2.04
CA GLN A 262 -14.46 2.04 -0.75
C GLN A 262 -13.51 3.24 -0.93
N ALA A 263 -13.76 4.31 -0.21
CA ALA A 263 -12.85 5.45 -0.14
C ALA A 263 -11.48 5.03 0.40
N TYR A 264 -10.43 5.59 -0.18
CA TYR A 264 -9.07 5.35 0.30
C TYR A 264 -8.79 6.10 1.59
N CYS A 265 -8.12 5.44 2.53
CA CYS A 265 -7.59 6.06 3.73
C CYS A 265 -6.20 6.64 3.44
N PHE A 266 -5.98 7.88 3.83
CA PHE A 266 -4.65 8.47 3.90
C PHE A 266 -4.14 8.34 5.34
N ARG A 267 -3.01 7.62 5.49
CA ARG A 267 -2.42 7.41 6.81
C ARG A 267 -1.10 8.14 6.90
N MET A 268 -0.93 8.87 8.00
CA MET A 268 0.28 9.62 8.30
C MET A 268 0.78 9.26 9.69
N CYS A 269 2.10 9.20 9.86
CA CYS A 269 2.72 9.13 11.17
C CYS A 269 2.90 10.53 11.70
N LEU A 270 2.32 10.79 12.85
CA LEU A 270 2.42 12.05 13.57
C LEU A 270 3.33 11.88 14.77
N THR A 271 3.93 12.98 15.22
CA THR A 271 4.74 13.03 16.43
C THR A 271 4.52 14.37 17.13
N ASP A 272 4.55 14.37 18.44
CA ASP A 272 4.57 15.55 19.31
C ASP A 272 5.98 15.96 19.72
N HIS A 273 7.00 15.17 19.35
CA HIS A 273 8.38 15.48 19.69
C HIS A 273 8.96 16.55 18.75
N PRO A 274 9.38 17.73 19.25
CA PRO A 274 9.80 18.88 18.43
C PRO A 274 10.89 18.55 17.40
N ASP A 275 11.90 17.76 17.80
CA ASP A 275 13.04 17.42 16.93
C ASP A 275 12.71 16.32 15.90
N ASN A 276 11.50 15.76 15.95
CA ASN A 276 11.02 14.74 15.04
C ASN A 276 9.83 15.20 14.18
N GLN A 277 9.47 16.47 14.27
CA GLN A 277 8.35 17.05 13.54
C GLN A 277 8.77 17.61 12.18
N ILE A 278 7.92 17.38 11.19
CA ILE A 278 7.91 18.16 9.95
C ILE A 278 6.65 19.02 9.99
N PRO A 279 6.76 20.36 9.98
CA PRO A 279 5.60 21.23 10.06
C PRO A 279 4.62 21.00 8.91
N PHE A 280 3.32 21.02 9.21
CA PHE A 280 2.28 21.04 8.20
C PHE A 280 2.13 22.44 7.63
N HIS A 281 2.46 22.60 6.37
CA HIS A 281 2.21 23.84 5.65
C HIS A 281 0.92 23.71 4.83
N LYS A 282 0.15 24.79 4.76
CA LYS A 282 -1.02 24.87 3.90
C LYS A 282 -0.59 24.66 2.44
N PRO A 283 -1.09 23.65 1.72
CA PRO A 283 -0.70 23.41 0.34
C PRO A 283 -1.23 24.52 -0.58
N SER A 284 -0.55 24.73 -1.71
CA SER A 284 -0.91 25.77 -2.68
C SER A 284 -2.32 25.58 -3.28
N GLY A 285 -2.79 24.34 -3.36
CA GLY A 285 -4.13 24.01 -3.86
C GLY A 285 -5.20 23.87 -2.78
N TYR A 286 -4.97 24.38 -1.57
CA TYR A 286 -5.94 24.27 -0.48
C TYR A 286 -7.21 25.09 -0.76
N ASP A 287 -8.36 24.42 -0.74
CA ASP A 287 -9.68 25.03 -0.83
C ASP A 287 -10.46 24.73 0.48
N PRO A 288 -10.81 25.73 1.28
CA PRO A 288 -11.56 25.53 2.53
C PRO A 288 -12.94 24.90 2.30
N SER A 289 -13.55 25.07 1.11
CA SER A 289 -14.85 24.48 0.80
C SER A 289 -14.84 22.95 0.85
N TRP A 290 -13.68 22.32 0.69
CA TRP A 290 -13.53 20.86 0.80
C TRP A 290 -13.79 20.33 2.22
N TYR A 291 -13.70 21.20 3.21
CA TYR A 291 -13.87 20.85 4.63
C TYR A 291 -15.17 21.43 5.23
N GLU A 292 -15.98 22.12 4.41
CA GLU A 292 -17.21 22.78 4.87
C GLU A 292 -18.20 21.77 5.49
N LEU A 293 -18.38 20.60 4.86
CA LEU A 293 -19.28 19.58 5.40
C LEU A 293 -18.80 19.06 6.77
N LEU A 294 -17.49 18.88 6.93
CA LEU A 294 -16.89 18.47 8.21
C LEU A 294 -17.07 19.57 9.26
N LEU A 295 -16.89 20.84 8.91
CA LEU A 295 -17.12 21.97 9.80
C LEU A 295 -18.58 22.00 10.30
N ARG A 296 -19.55 21.79 9.40
CA ARG A 296 -20.97 21.72 9.77
C ARG A 296 -21.27 20.57 10.71
N ASN A 297 -20.58 19.46 10.60
CA ASN A 297 -20.72 18.35 11.53
C ASN A 297 -20.24 18.71 12.95
N PHE A 298 -19.12 19.45 13.07
CA PHE A 298 -18.68 19.97 14.36
C PHE A 298 -19.64 21.03 14.91
N GLU A 299 -20.17 21.91 14.08
CA GLU A 299 -21.21 22.89 14.47
C GLU A 299 -22.48 22.20 14.96
N ALA A 300 -22.85 21.06 14.38
CA ALA A 300 -23.99 20.26 14.78
C ALA A 300 -23.80 19.54 16.14
N GLY A 301 -22.58 19.56 16.69
CA GLY A 301 -22.30 19.02 18.02
C GLY A 301 -21.35 17.81 18.06
N GLU A 302 -20.77 17.40 16.93
CA GLU A 302 -19.69 16.41 16.97
C GLU A 302 -18.53 16.93 17.83
N ARG A 303 -18.12 16.17 18.85
CA ARG A 303 -17.10 16.59 19.83
C ARG A 303 -15.82 15.77 19.75
N GLY A 304 -15.78 14.79 18.91
CA GLY A 304 -14.64 13.91 18.77
C GLY A 304 -14.33 13.62 17.32
N MET A 305 -13.04 13.52 17.05
CA MET A 305 -12.55 12.63 16.01
C MET A 305 -12.25 11.32 16.76
N PRO A 306 -13.28 10.48 17.05
CA PRO A 306 -13.13 9.37 18.00
C PRO A 306 -12.12 8.33 17.55
N TRP A 307 -11.50 8.52 16.42
CA TRP A 307 -10.66 7.55 15.73
C TRP A 307 -9.32 8.11 15.26
N ILE A 308 -8.85 9.20 15.84
CA ILE A 308 -7.42 9.55 15.79
C ILE A 308 -6.73 8.64 16.80
N ASN A 309 -6.32 7.48 16.35
CA ASN A 309 -5.45 6.58 17.08
C ASN A 309 -4.01 6.78 16.63
#